data_0b1c82b86fa4f8acc97f40970d947880
#
_entry.id   0b1c82b86fa4f8acc97f40970d947880
#
_cell.length_a   1.000
_cell.length_b   1.000
_cell.length_c   1.000
_cell.angle_alpha   90.00
_cell.angle_beta   90.00
_cell.angle_gamma   90.00
#
_symmetry.space_group_name_H-M   'P 1'
#
loop_
_entity.id
_entity.type
_entity.pdbx_description
1 polymer ?
#
loop_
_entity_poly.entity_id
_entity_poly.type
_entity_poly.pdbx_seq_one_letter_code
_entity_poly.pdbx_strand_id
1 'polypeptide(L)' 'MHTIRTHFGGLDVGDSFIYQHYVFKKISAFHAVNGHTMRTTKFKLDQLVEVTPN' A
#
# COMPACT_ATOMS: atom_id res chain seq x y z
N MET A 1 0.15 -4.00 17.91
CA MET A 1 0.65 -3.02 16.92
C MET A 1 -0.53 -2.32 16.27
N HIS A 2 -0.51 -1.01 16.20
CA HIS A 2 -1.61 -0.24 15.62
C HIS A 2 -1.35 0.05 14.16
N THR A 3 -2.41 -0.01 13.37
CA THR A 3 -2.36 0.45 11.99
C THR A 3 -3.40 1.54 11.80
N ILE A 4 -3.15 2.40 10.82
CA ILE A 4 -4.06 3.47 10.46
C ILE A 4 -4.57 3.18 9.07
N ARG A 5 -5.88 3.30 8.86
CA ARG A 5 -6.46 3.20 7.54
C ARG A 5 -6.28 4.49 6.77
N THR A 6 -5.86 4.36 5.53
CA THR A 6 -5.72 5.51 4.65
C THR A 6 -6.06 5.11 3.22
N HIS A 7 -6.20 6.09 2.36
CA HIS A 7 -6.44 5.83 0.94
C HIS A 7 -5.11 5.62 0.22
N PHE A 8 -5.09 4.69 -0.71
CA PHE A 8 -3.88 4.43 -1.51
C PHE A 8 -3.37 5.71 -2.18
N GLY A 9 -4.28 6.55 -2.69
CA GLY A 9 -3.91 7.80 -3.33
C GLY A 9 -3.25 8.83 -2.43
N GLY A 10 -3.39 8.67 -1.10
CA GLY A 10 -2.74 9.54 -0.14
C GLY A 10 -1.29 9.15 0.18
N LEU A 11 -0.82 8.04 -0.37
CA LEU A 11 0.55 7.57 -0.14
C LEU A 11 1.48 8.11 -1.20
N ASP A 12 2.75 8.32 -0.82
CA ASP A 12 3.80 8.70 -1.75
C ASP A 12 4.44 7.45 -2.36
N VAL A 13 4.99 7.61 -3.55
CA VAL A 13 5.78 6.54 -4.17
C VAL A 13 6.95 6.21 -3.24
N GLY A 14 7.11 4.91 -2.97
CA GLY A 14 8.12 4.43 -2.03
C GLY A 14 7.55 4.10 -0.66
N ASP A 15 6.33 4.53 -0.34
CA ASP A 15 5.70 4.19 0.92
C ASP A 15 5.27 2.73 0.94
N SER A 16 5.42 2.11 2.11
CA SER A 16 4.95 0.74 2.34
C SER A 16 3.59 0.79 3.04
N PHE A 17 2.74 -0.19 2.73
CA PHE A 17 1.43 -0.30 3.35
C PHE A 17 1.02 -1.77 3.41
N ILE A 18 -0.05 -2.04 4.15
CA ILE A 18 -0.57 -3.40 4.33
C ILE A 18 -1.93 -3.48 3.65
N TYR A 19 -2.11 -4.50 2.84
CA TYR A 19 -3.38 -4.79 2.19
C TYR A 19 -3.58 -6.30 2.14
N GLN A 20 -4.72 -6.78 2.67
CA GLN A 20 -5.06 -8.20 2.72
C GLN A 20 -3.93 -9.06 3.30
N HIS A 21 -3.36 -8.60 4.42
CA HIS A 21 -2.31 -9.29 5.17
C HIS A 21 -0.94 -9.32 4.50
N TYR A 22 -0.78 -8.64 3.37
CA TYR A 22 0.52 -8.56 2.68
C TYR A 22 1.05 -7.14 2.72
N VAL A 23 2.37 -7.02 2.81
CA VAL A 23 3.03 -5.73 2.74
C VAL A 23 3.29 -5.40 1.28
N PHE A 24 2.88 -4.20 0.87
CA PHE A 24 3.09 -3.69 -0.48
C PHE A 24 3.94 -2.43 -0.42
N LYS A 25 4.62 -2.14 -1.51
CA LYS A 25 5.34 -0.89 -1.69
C LYS A 25 4.80 -0.15 -2.90
N LYS A 26 4.36 1.08 -2.70
CA LYS A 26 3.83 1.90 -3.80
C LYS A 26 4.95 2.28 -4.76
N ILE A 27 4.76 1.99 -6.05
CA ILE A 27 5.76 2.23 -7.08
C ILE A 27 5.31 3.27 -8.10
N SER A 28 4.02 3.57 -8.15
CA SER A 28 3.49 4.60 -9.04
C SER A 28 2.13 5.07 -8.53
N ALA A 29 1.49 5.99 -9.24
CA ALA A 29 0.19 6.54 -8.83
C ALA A 29 -0.88 5.46 -8.64
N PHE A 30 -0.82 4.36 -9.39
CA PHE A 30 -1.86 3.32 -9.36
C PHE A 30 -1.33 1.92 -9.12
N HIS A 31 -0.04 1.75 -8.84
CA HIS A 31 0.55 0.42 -8.74
C HIS A 31 1.41 0.27 -7.49
N ALA A 32 1.42 -0.94 -6.96
CA ALA A 32 2.29 -1.31 -5.84
C ALA A 32 2.78 -2.74 -6.05
N VAL A 33 3.95 -3.03 -5.51
CA VAL A 33 4.54 -4.37 -5.56
C VAL A 33 4.28 -5.08 -4.25
N ASN A 34 3.76 -6.31 -4.32
CA ASN A 34 3.62 -7.18 -3.17
C ASN A 34 5.01 -7.64 -2.74
N GLY A 35 5.39 -7.29 -1.50
CA GLY A 35 6.72 -7.63 -0.99
C GLY A 35 6.96 -9.12 -0.79
N HIS A 36 5.91 -9.93 -0.75
CA HIS A 36 6.03 -11.37 -0.59
C HIS A 36 6.13 -12.09 -1.93
N THR A 37 5.24 -11.74 -2.88
CA THR A 37 5.19 -12.41 -4.18
C THR A 37 6.00 -11.69 -5.25
N MET A 38 6.37 -10.45 -5.00
CA MET A 38 7.07 -9.56 -5.95
C MET A 38 6.23 -9.24 -7.19
N ARG A 39 4.92 -9.40 -7.10
CA ARG A 39 4.01 -9.10 -8.18
C ARG A 39 3.48 -7.67 -8.06
N THR A 40 3.30 -7.04 -9.21
CA THR A 40 2.71 -5.70 -9.28
C THR A 40 1.20 -5.80 -9.29
N THR A 41 0.56 -4.98 -8.45
CA THR A 41 -0.90 -4.93 -8.35
C THR A 41 -1.36 -3.51 -8.60
N LYS A 42 -2.44 -3.36 -9.34
CA LYS A 42 -3.07 -2.07 -9.59
C LYS A 42 -4.05 -1.75 -8.46
N PHE A 43 -4.01 -0.52 -7.96
CA PHE A 43 -4.90 -0.02 -6.92
C PHE A 43 -5.66 1.20 -7.40
N LYS A 44 -6.86 1.38 -6.87
CA LYS A 44 -7.62 2.62 -7.07
C LYS A 44 -7.15 3.66 -6.06
N LEU A 45 -7.26 4.93 -6.42
CA LEU A 45 -6.85 6.01 -5.51
C LEU A 45 -7.64 6.02 -4.20
N ASP A 46 -8.91 5.62 -4.25
CA ASP A 46 -9.78 5.55 -3.08
C ASP A 46 -9.74 4.20 -2.36
N GLN A 47 -8.88 3.28 -2.78
CA GLN A 47 -8.75 2.00 -2.12
C GLN A 47 -8.20 2.19 -0.71
N LEU A 48 -8.90 1.64 0.28
CA LEU A 48 -8.44 1.71 1.67
C LEU A 48 -7.34 0.68 1.90
N VAL A 49 -6.27 1.15 2.51
CA VAL A 49 -5.11 0.33 2.88
C VAL A 49 -4.71 0.70 4.31
N GLU A 50 -3.82 -0.06 4.89
CA GLU A 50 -3.36 0.19 6.25
C GLU A 50 -1.88 0.53 6.25
N VAL A 51 -1.51 1.50 7.10
CA VAL A 51 -0.11 1.87 7.29
C VAL A 51 0.22 1.79 8.77
N THR A 52 1.47 1.48 9.07
CA THR A 52 1.96 1.46 10.45
C THR A 52 2.50 2.85 10.76
N PRO A 53 1.91 3.55 11.74
CA PRO A 53 2.43 4.87 12.12
C PRO A 53 3.79 4.71 12.80
N ASN A 54 4.63 5.68 12.59
CA ASN A 54 5.94 5.72 13.26
C ASN A 54 5.81 6.33 14.64
#